data_e453524afa1f16ab0767c41c988e432c
#
_entry.id   e453524afa1f16ab0767c41c988e432c
#
_cell.length_a   1.000
_cell.length_b   1.000
_cell.length_c   1.000
_cell.angle_alpha   90.00
_cell.angle_beta   90.00
_cell.angle_gamma   90.00
#
_symmetry.space_group_name_H-M   'P 1'
#
loop_
_entity.id
_entity.type
_entity.pdbx_description
1 polymer ?
#
loop_
_entity_poly.entity_id
_entity_poly.type
_entity_poly.pdbx_seq_one_letter_code
_entity_poly.pdbx_strand_id
1 'polypeptide(L)'
;MKRIHFLIILSFITIFSSAEPYCDVRKFSILDGLAANSISDLAQGYDNMMWFGTLNGLSYYDGYHFKTFRDEPDDIDIMSTNRILAIFPSPDNNVWVVTFDRKLYIFDTEQCQFIKVGTMLCQRFGIHLESSQIYPLANGHTWITTHKQNFLIRVGQGKDIESMKPELIKVGEKGLRSGNVWFIKQDKRGREWILTDK
;
A
#
# COMPACT_ATOMS: atom_id res chain seq x y z
N MET A 1 -15.16 59.05 -23.29
CA MET A 1 -14.04 58.12 -23.46
C MET A 1 -13.85 57.22 -22.23
N LYS A 2 -13.75 57.73 -20.98
CA LYS A 2 -13.53 56.91 -19.77
C LYS A 2 -14.53 55.75 -19.55
N ARG A 3 -15.83 55.94 -19.86
CA ARG A 3 -16.88 54.92 -19.73
C ARG A 3 -16.75 53.75 -20.73
N ILE A 4 -16.24 54.02 -21.93
CA ILE A 4 -16.02 53.01 -22.97
C ILE A 4 -14.86 52.10 -22.59
N HIS A 5 -13.78 52.67 -22.04
CA HIS A 5 -12.64 51.88 -21.56
C HIS A 5 -13.01 50.94 -20.39
N PHE A 6 -13.90 51.43 -19.47
CA PHE A 6 -14.40 50.61 -18.36
C PHE A 6 -15.22 49.40 -18.84
N LEU A 7 -16.10 49.59 -19.85
CA LEU A 7 -16.87 48.54 -20.43
C LEU A 7 -16.03 47.51 -21.18
N ILE A 8 -14.96 47.93 -21.86
CA ILE A 8 -14.01 47.04 -22.52
C ILE A 8 -13.24 46.20 -21.51
N ILE A 9 -12.77 46.79 -20.42
CA ILE A 9 -12.08 46.07 -19.34
C ILE A 9 -13.03 45.07 -18.66
N LEU A 10 -14.28 45.43 -18.39
CA LEU A 10 -15.28 44.55 -17.81
C LEU A 10 -15.60 43.36 -18.74
N SER A 11 -15.66 43.58 -20.07
CA SER A 11 -15.85 42.51 -21.06
C SER A 11 -14.66 41.55 -21.12
N PHE A 12 -13.42 42.02 -20.91
CA PHE A 12 -12.23 41.15 -20.86
C PHE A 12 -12.21 40.28 -19.62
N ILE A 13 -12.70 40.75 -18.46
CA ILE A 13 -12.76 39.96 -17.23
C ILE A 13 -13.75 38.78 -17.33
N THR A 14 -14.85 38.94 -18.07
CA THR A 14 -15.85 37.88 -18.25
C THR A 14 -15.39 36.75 -19.17
N ILE A 15 -14.43 37.00 -20.07
CA ILE A 15 -13.88 35.98 -20.99
C ILE A 15 -12.94 35.01 -20.26
N PHE A 16 -12.33 35.42 -19.14
CA PHE A 16 -11.42 34.57 -18.37
C PHE A 16 -12.11 33.69 -17.32
N SER A 17 -13.42 33.75 -17.17
CA SER A 17 -14.17 33.12 -16.05
C SER A 17 -14.77 31.76 -16.35
N SER A 18 -14.53 31.15 -17.52
CA SER A 18 -15.12 29.87 -17.88
C SER A 18 -14.12 28.81 -18.35
N ALA A 19 -13.02 28.67 -17.65
CA ALA A 19 -12.21 27.46 -17.76
C ALA A 19 -12.86 26.38 -16.90
N GLU A 20 -13.76 25.59 -17.48
CA GLU A 20 -14.18 24.33 -16.86
C GLU A 20 -12.93 23.46 -16.68
N PRO A 21 -12.77 22.81 -15.51
CA PRO A 21 -11.65 21.91 -15.32
C PRO A 21 -11.78 20.77 -16.33
N TYR A 22 -10.92 20.76 -17.34
CA TYR A 22 -10.83 19.66 -18.29
C TYR A 22 -10.30 18.43 -17.56
N CYS A 23 -11.15 17.43 -17.38
CA CYS A 23 -10.75 16.14 -16.83
C CYS A 23 -10.36 15.22 -17.99
N ASP A 24 -9.05 14.97 -18.16
CA ASP A 24 -8.57 13.96 -19.10
C ASP A 24 -8.72 12.57 -18.48
N VAL A 25 -9.60 11.75 -19.04
CA VAL A 25 -9.84 10.38 -18.58
C VAL A 25 -9.08 9.40 -19.48
N ARG A 26 -8.10 8.70 -18.90
CA ARG A 26 -7.37 7.61 -19.57
C ARG A 26 -7.89 6.26 -19.08
N LYS A 27 -8.12 5.36 -20.01
CA LYS A 27 -8.50 3.97 -19.73
C LYS A 27 -7.32 3.05 -20.02
N PHE A 28 -6.96 2.22 -19.03
CA PHE A 28 -5.92 1.22 -19.15
C PHE A 28 -6.50 -0.19 -19.08
N SER A 29 -5.83 -1.13 -19.72
CA SER A 29 -6.20 -2.54 -19.81
C SER A 29 -4.98 -3.44 -19.87
N ILE A 30 -5.19 -4.74 -19.99
CA ILE A 30 -4.12 -5.72 -20.24
C ILE A 30 -3.36 -5.43 -21.55
N LEU A 31 -3.98 -4.76 -22.52
CA LEU A 31 -3.33 -4.39 -23.79
C LEU A 31 -2.29 -3.29 -23.59
N ASP A 32 -2.40 -2.52 -22.50
CA ASP A 32 -1.45 -1.48 -22.12
C ASP A 32 -0.34 -2.02 -21.20
N GLY A 33 -0.37 -3.33 -20.86
CA GLY A 33 0.62 -4.02 -20.01
C GLY A 33 0.18 -4.26 -18.56
N LEU A 34 -1.07 -3.95 -18.20
CA LEU A 34 -1.63 -4.25 -16.88
C LEU A 34 -1.72 -5.77 -16.66
N ALA A 35 -1.45 -6.25 -15.45
CA ALA A 35 -1.45 -7.68 -15.13
C ALA A 35 -2.81 -8.35 -15.34
N ALA A 36 -3.89 -7.66 -14.99
CA ALA A 36 -5.27 -8.07 -15.28
C ALA A 36 -6.18 -6.85 -15.28
N ASN A 37 -7.33 -6.92 -15.98
CA ASN A 37 -8.34 -5.87 -15.97
C ASN A 37 -9.10 -5.79 -14.64
N SER A 38 -9.03 -6.83 -13.80
CA SER A 38 -9.64 -6.86 -12.48
C SER A 38 -8.63 -6.37 -11.43
N ILE A 39 -8.78 -5.12 -11.05
CA ILE A 39 -7.97 -4.47 -10.01
C ILE A 39 -8.67 -4.66 -8.67
N SER A 40 -7.94 -5.15 -7.69
CA SER A 40 -8.40 -5.32 -6.30
C SER A 40 -8.04 -4.14 -5.42
N ASP A 41 -6.88 -3.54 -5.69
CA ASP A 41 -6.37 -2.42 -4.90
C ASP A 41 -5.41 -1.57 -5.73
N LEU A 42 -5.28 -0.30 -5.32
CA LEU A 42 -4.39 0.62 -5.98
C LEU A 42 -3.77 1.58 -4.95
N ALA A 43 -2.48 1.87 -5.08
CA ALA A 43 -1.77 2.76 -4.17
C ALA A 43 -0.67 3.54 -4.88
N GLN A 44 -0.39 4.75 -4.41
CA GLN A 44 0.78 5.50 -4.82
C GLN A 44 1.97 5.15 -3.94
N GLY A 45 3.10 4.79 -4.55
CA GLY A 45 4.37 4.56 -3.87
C GLY A 45 5.02 5.84 -3.37
N TYR A 46 6.03 5.71 -2.52
CA TYR A 46 6.84 6.83 -2.04
C TYR A 46 7.74 7.43 -3.13
N ASP A 47 7.96 6.69 -4.22
CA ASP A 47 8.58 7.12 -5.48
C ASP A 47 7.61 7.90 -6.40
N ASN A 48 6.39 8.18 -5.96
CA ASN A 48 5.28 8.79 -6.70
C ASN A 48 4.74 7.95 -7.86
N MET A 49 5.16 6.72 -8.03
CA MET A 49 4.65 5.80 -9.03
C MET A 49 3.36 5.11 -8.55
N MET A 50 2.60 4.53 -9.47
CA MET A 50 1.34 3.88 -9.14
C MET A 50 1.49 2.36 -9.12
N TRP A 51 1.01 1.74 -8.07
CA TRP A 51 0.95 0.30 -7.88
C TRP A 51 -0.48 -0.22 -7.99
N PHE A 52 -0.66 -1.36 -8.64
CA PHE A 52 -1.96 -1.98 -8.86
C PHE A 52 -1.90 -3.44 -8.42
N GLY A 53 -2.64 -3.79 -7.39
CA GLY A 53 -2.92 -5.17 -7.02
C GLY A 53 -4.02 -5.71 -7.94
N THR A 54 -3.79 -6.84 -8.59
CA THR A 54 -4.75 -7.42 -9.52
C THR A 54 -5.05 -8.88 -9.20
N LEU A 55 -6.02 -9.47 -9.87
CA LEU A 55 -6.31 -10.90 -9.76
C LEU A 55 -5.26 -11.80 -10.47
N ASN A 56 -4.23 -11.21 -11.08
CA ASN A 56 -3.19 -11.98 -11.79
C ASN A 56 -1.81 -11.29 -11.71
N GLY A 57 -1.43 -10.82 -10.53
CA GLY A 57 -0.13 -10.23 -10.25
C GLY A 57 -0.17 -8.77 -9.83
N LEU A 58 1.01 -8.24 -9.55
CA LEU A 58 1.29 -6.86 -9.18
C LEU A 58 1.70 -6.09 -10.42
N SER A 59 1.14 -4.89 -10.64
CA SER A 59 1.55 -3.99 -11.71
C SER A 59 2.07 -2.69 -11.14
N TYR A 60 3.08 -2.14 -11.79
CA TYR A 60 3.70 -0.86 -11.53
C TYR A 60 3.56 0.02 -12.76
N TYR A 61 3.23 1.28 -12.58
CA TYR A 61 3.06 2.27 -13.66
C TYR A 61 3.89 3.52 -13.38
N ASP A 62 4.81 3.83 -14.28
CA ASP A 62 5.74 4.96 -14.19
C ASP A 62 5.21 6.26 -14.83
N GLY A 63 3.95 6.27 -15.26
CA GLY A 63 3.34 7.36 -16.03
C GLY A 63 3.34 7.12 -17.53
N TYR A 64 4.13 6.17 -18.04
CA TYR A 64 4.28 5.84 -19.46
C TYR A 64 4.03 4.37 -19.74
N HIS A 65 4.59 3.45 -18.91
CA HIS A 65 4.58 2.02 -19.16
C HIS A 65 4.15 1.25 -17.92
N PHE A 66 3.49 0.12 -18.14
CA PHE A 66 3.25 -0.87 -17.10
C PHE A 66 4.38 -1.89 -17.05
N LYS A 67 4.81 -2.23 -15.84
CA LYS A 67 5.64 -3.41 -15.55
C LYS A 67 4.86 -4.33 -14.65
N THR A 68 4.77 -5.61 -15.02
CA THR A 68 3.99 -6.62 -14.31
C THR A 68 4.90 -7.64 -13.65
N PHE A 69 4.56 -7.99 -12.41
CA PHE A 69 5.24 -8.99 -11.60
C PHE A 69 4.27 -10.09 -11.21
N ARG A 70 4.65 -11.32 -11.50
CA ARG A 70 3.92 -12.54 -11.19
C ARG A 70 4.89 -13.57 -10.69
N ASP A 71 4.38 -14.51 -9.92
CA ASP A 71 5.09 -15.75 -9.65
C ASP A 71 4.93 -16.67 -10.86
N GLU A 72 6.04 -17.17 -11.40
CA GLU A 72 5.99 -18.09 -12.54
C GLU A 72 5.54 -19.48 -12.06
N PRO A 73 4.77 -20.23 -12.88
CA PRO A 73 4.23 -21.53 -12.49
C PRO A 73 5.29 -22.60 -12.12
N ASP A 74 6.52 -22.42 -12.58
CA ASP A 74 7.64 -23.34 -12.33
C ASP A 74 8.42 -22.98 -11.05
N ASP A 75 8.26 -21.77 -10.53
CA ASP A 75 8.81 -21.31 -9.24
C ASP A 75 7.80 -21.59 -8.12
N ILE A 76 7.56 -22.87 -7.86
CA ILE A 76 6.50 -23.42 -6.99
C ILE A 76 6.54 -22.87 -5.55
N ASP A 77 7.51 -22.06 -5.22
CA ASP A 77 7.81 -21.76 -3.81
C ASP A 77 7.65 -20.32 -3.35
N ILE A 78 7.40 -19.32 -4.20
CA ILE A 78 7.38 -17.95 -3.73
C ILE A 78 5.98 -17.48 -3.34
N MET A 79 5.02 -17.44 -4.23
CA MET A 79 3.64 -17.09 -3.89
C MET A 79 2.68 -18.27 -4.05
N SER A 80 1.77 -18.43 -3.12
CA SER A 80 0.72 -19.46 -3.23
C SER A 80 -0.33 -19.15 -4.29
N THR A 81 -0.44 -17.88 -4.69
CA THR A 81 -1.38 -17.39 -5.71
C THR A 81 -0.97 -16.01 -6.20
N ASN A 82 -1.12 -15.75 -7.49
CA ASN A 82 -0.97 -14.42 -8.08
C ASN A 82 -2.17 -13.47 -7.82
N ARG A 83 -3.22 -13.95 -7.12
CA ARG A 83 -4.40 -13.13 -6.82
C ARG A 83 -4.11 -12.23 -5.62
N ILE A 84 -3.86 -10.95 -5.89
CA ILE A 84 -3.60 -9.94 -4.87
C ILE A 84 -4.93 -9.41 -4.34
N LEU A 85 -5.04 -9.27 -3.02
CA LEU A 85 -6.19 -8.69 -2.34
C LEU A 85 -5.97 -7.22 -2.01
N ALA A 86 -4.80 -6.89 -1.44
CA ALA A 86 -4.45 -5.53 -1.01
C ALA A 86 -2.94 -5.30 -1.09
N ILE A 87 -2.55 -4.03 -1.28
CA ILE A 87 -1.16 -3.59 -1.37
C ILE A 87 -0.92 -2.38 -0.49
N PHE A 88 0.28 -2.29 0.12
CA PHE A 88 0.66 -1.19 1.01
C PHE A 88 2.11 -0.80 0.74
N PRO A 89 2.37 0.24 -0.08
CA PRO A 89 3.72 0.76 -0.28
C PRO A 89 4.33 1.26 1.03
N SER A 90 5.61 1.02 1.21
CA SER A 90 6.38 1.43 2.40
C SER A 90 7.49 2.43 2.04
N PRO A 91 7.99 3.22 3.03
CA PRO A 91 8.97 4.28 2.77
C PRO A 91 10.31 3.82 2.20
N ASP A 92 10.64 2.53 2.30
CA ASP A 92 11.81 1.90 1.68
C ASP A 92 11.58 1.50 0.22
N ASN A 93 10.49 2.00 -0.40
CA ASN A 93 10.02 1.71 -1.75
C ASN A 93 9.59 0.25 -1.98
N ASN A 94 9.59 -0.60 -0.96
CA ASN A 94 9.02 -1.93 -1.06
C ASN A 94 7.49 -1.90 -0.96
N VAL A 95 6.83 -2.97 -1.38
CA VAL A 95 5.37 -3.05 -1.34
C VAL A 95 4.95 -4.28 -0.54
N TRP A 96 4.22 -4.05 0.54
CA TRP A 96 3.54 -5.12 1.27
C TRP A 96 2.35 -5.61 0.46
N VAL A 97 2.22 -6.90 0.33
CA VAL A 97 1.22 -7.56 -0.50
C VAL A 97 0.46 -8.58 0.32
N VAL A 98 -0.86 -8.48 0.33
CA VAL A 98 -1.76 -9.48 0.90
C VAL A 98 -2.49 -10.18 -0.25
N THR A 99 -2.44 -11.49 -0.28
CA THR A 99 -3.10 -12.31 -1.30
C THR A 99 -4.53 -12.72 -0.90
N PHE A 100 -5.33 -13.21 -1.83
CA PHE A 100 -6.71 -13.66 -1.56
C PHE A 100 -6.79 -14.81 -0.58
N ASP A 101 -5.78 -15.67 -0.51
CA ASP A 101 -5.63 -16.72 0.52
C ASP A 101 -5.05 -16.20 1.85
N ARG A 102 -5.02 -14.86 2.02
CA ARG A 102 -4.65 -14.16 3.25
C ARG A 102 -3.20 -14.32 3.68
N LYS A 103 -2.32 -14.69 2.78
CA LYS A 103 -0.89 -14.71 3.03
C LYS A 103 -0.27 -13.33 2.82
N LEU A 104 0.83 -13.10 3.53
CA LEU A 104 1.53 -11.81 3.57
C LEU A 104 2.91 -11.94 2.95
N TYR A 105 3.19 -11.04 2.01
CA TYR A 105 4.45 -10.92 1.29
C TYR A 105 4.97 -9.48 1.33
N ILE A 106 6.26 -9.31 1.08
CA ILE A 106 6.86 -8.07 0.64
C ILE A 106 7.34 -8.25 -0.79
N PHE A 107 7.01 -7.33 -1.67
CA PHE A 107 7.65 -7.24 -2.98
C PHE A 107 8.88 -6.33 -2.86
N ASP A 108 10.06 -6.93 -3.05
CA ASP A 108 11.34 -6.24 -3.11
C ASP A 108 11.49 -5.60 -4.49
N THR A 109 11.45 -4.28 -4.55
CA THR A 109 11.49 -3.54 -5.82
C THR A 109 12.87 -3.53 -6.46
N GLU A 110 13.94 -3.67 -5.68
CA GLU A 110 15.31 -3.73 -6.20
C GLU A 110 15.60 -5.06 -6.89
N GLN A 111 15.19 -6.17 -6.26
CA GLN A 111 15.42 -7.52 -6.79
C GLN A 111 14.25 -8.02 -7.64
N CYS A 112 13.13 -7.27 -7.68
CA CYS A 112 11.91 -7.62 -8.39
C CYS A 112 11.34 -9.00 -7.98
N GLN A 113 11.37 -9.34 -6.68
CA GLN A 113 10.94 -10.62 -6.16
C GLN A 113 10.03 -10.50 -4.93
N PHE A 114 9.20 -11.52 -4.71
CA PHE A 114 8.36 -11.60 -3.51
C PHE A 114 9.08 -12.31 -2.37
N ILE A 115 8.94 -11.80 -1.14
CA ILE A 115 9.49 -12.37 0.09
C ILE A 115 8.34 -12.87 0.97
N LYS A 116 8.40 -14.10 1.46
CA LYS A 116 7.38 -14.76 2.31
C LYS A 116 7.42 -14.25 3.77
N VAL A 117 7.28 -12.95 3.97
CA VAL A 117 7.41 -12.35 5.30
C VAL A 117 6.39 -12.91 6.30
N GLY A 118 5.17 -13.21 5.85
CA GLY A 118 4.14 -13.81 6.71
C GLY A 118 4.57 -15.16 7.27
N THR A 119 5.16 -16.03 6.43
CA THR A 119 5.69 -17.33 6.86
C THR A 119 6.85 -17.15 7.87
N MET A 120 7.75 -16.22 7.60
CA MET A 120 8.88 -15.93 8.48
C MET A 120 8.42 -15.45 9.87
N LEU A 121 7.42 -14.56 9.93
CA LEU A 121 6.82 -14.07 11.18
C LEU A 121 6.09 -15.18 11.94
N CYS A 122 5.32 -16.01 11.23
CA CYS A 122 4.65 -17.17 11.84
C CYS A 122 5.65 -18.14 12.49
N GLN A 123 6.74 -18.46 11.80
CA GLN A 123 7.80 -19.31 12.32
C GLN A 123 8.51 -18.68 13.52
N ARG A 124 8.86 -17.39 13.44
CA ARG A 124 9.56 -16.65 14.49
C ARG A 124 8.80 -16.61 15.81
N PHE A 125 7.48 -16.42 15.76
CA PHE A 125 6.65 -16.21 16.94
C PHE A 125 5.76 -17.41 17.32
N GLY A 126 5.70 -18.45 16.50
CA GLY A 126 4.80 -19.59 16.71
C GLY A 126 3.32 -19.19 16.62
N ILE A 127 2.96 -18.32 15.69
CA ILE A 127 1.61 -17.76 15.51
C ILE A 127 1.05 -18.07 14.12
N HIS A 128 -0.25 -17.81 13.94
CA HIS A 128 -0.89 -17.78 12.64
C HIS A 128 -1.29 -16.35 12.29
N LEU A 129 -0.98 -15.91 11.07
CA LEU A 129 -1.37 -14.61 10.55
C LEU A 129 -2.52 -14.77 9.56
N GLU A 130 -3.75 -14.60 10.03
CA GLU A 130 -4.96 -14.60 9.20
C GLU A 130 -5.54 -13.20 9.12
N SER A 131 -5.98 -12.79 7.92
CA SER A 131 -6.69 -11.51 7.71
C SER A 131 -5.94 -10.29 8.23
N SER A 132 -4.63 -10.20 7.92
CA SER A 132 -3.78 -9.11 8.37
C SER A 132 -4.16 -7.77 7.72
N GLN A 133 -4.18 -6.71 8.50
CA GLN A 133 -4.15 -5.32 8.05
C GLN A 133 -2.75 -4.77 8.26
N ILE A 134 -2.26 -4.00 7.30
CA ILE A 134 -0.88 -3.53 7.25
C ILE A 134 -0.88 -2.01 7.29
N TYR A 135 -0.05 -1.44 8.14
CA TYR A 135 0.10 0.00 8.32
C TYR A 135 1.58 0.40 8.21
N PRO A 136 2.12 0.61 7.00
CA PRO A 136 3.45 1.20 6.85
C PRO A 136 3.42 2.66 7.31
N LEU A 137 4.39 3.05 8.12
CA LEU A 137 4.51 4.40 8.67
C LEU A 137 5.74 5.11 8.09
N ALA A 138 5.69 6.43 8.03
CA ALA A 138 6.75 7.26 7.47
C ALA A 138 8.10 7.14 8.21
N ASN A 139 8.10 6.66 9.47
CA ASN A 139 9.33 6.38 10.24
C ASN A 139 10.00 5.04 9.87
N GLY A 140 9.48 4.32 8.89
CA GLY A 140 9.99 3.03 8.45
C GLY A 140 9.49 1.83 9.25
N HIS A 141 8.67 2.03 10.27
CA HIS A 141 8.00 0.92 10.94
C HIS A 141 6.74 0.51 10.16
N THR A 142 6.45 -0.79 10.14
CA THR A 142 5.18 -1.32 9.66
C THR A 142 4.50 -2.09 10.79
N TRP A 143 3.25 -1.74 11.03
CA TRP A 143 2.39 -2.46 11.97
C TRP A 143 1.54 -3.48 11.23
N ILE A 144 1.47 -4.68 11.79
CA ILE A 144 0.65 -5.78 11.30
C ILE A 144 -0.36 -6.12 12.39
N THR A 145 -1.64 -6.03 12.04
CA THR A 145 -2.74 -6.38 12.93
C THR A 145 -3.52 -7.54 12.36
N THR A 146 -4.13 -8.32 13.21
CA THR A 146 -5.00 -9.43 12.80
C THR A 146 -6.33 -9.32 13.51
N HIS A 147 -7.43 -9.57 12.81
CA HIS A 147 -8.73 -9.59 13.47
C HIS A 147 -8.81 -10.74 14.49
N LYS A 148 -9.32 -10.43 15.68
CA LYS A 148 -9.57 -11.40 16.77
C LYS A 148 -8.31 -12.03 17.40
N GLN A 149 -7.14 -11.52 17.14
CA GLN A 149 -5.94 -11.99 17.84
C GLN A 149 -5.50 -10.97 18.89
N ASN A 150 -5.01 -11.48 20.02
CA ASN A 150 -4.65 -10.64 21.17
C ASN A 150 -3.20 -10.13 21.06
N PHE A 151 -2.76 -9.75 19.86
CA PHE A 151 -1.44 -9.21 19.64
C PHE A 151 -1.37 -8.30 18.40
N LEU A 152 -0.32 -7.49 18.39
CA LEU A 152 0.16 -6.70 17.24
C LEU A 152 1.60 -7.10 16.94
N ILE A 153 2.01 -6.97 15.68
CA ILE A 153 3.41 -7.10 15.31
C ILE A 153 3.88 -5.77 14.75
N ARG A 154 5.01 -5.29 15.25
CA ARG A 154 5.75 -4.17 14.69
C ARG A 154 7.01 -4.70 14.04
N VAL A 155 7.27 -4.28 12.81
CA VAL A 155 8.49 -4.62 12.07
C VAL A 155 9.17 -3.34 11.58
N GLY A 156 10.50 -3.35 11.54
CA GLY A 156 11.27 -2.34 10.84
C GLY A 156 11.41 -2.63 9.36
N GLN A 157 12.19 -1.82 8.68
CA GLN A 157 12.56 -2.03 7.28
C GLN A 157 13.55 -3.19 7.17
N GLY A 158 13.47 -3.93 6.07
CA GLY A 158 14.37 -5.05 5.79
C GLY A 158 13.77 -6.09 4.88
N LYS A 159 14.59 -7.07 4.49
CA LYS A 159 14.23 -8.16 3.58
C LYS A 159 14.23 -9.54 4.26
N ASP A 160 14.69 -9.60 5.50
CA ASP A 160 14.76 -10.80 6.32
C ASP A 160 14.41 -10.50 7.79
N ILE A 161 14.16 -11.54 8.56
CA ILE A 161 13.73 -11.43 9.96
C ILE A 161 14.74 -10.69 10.85
N GLU A 162 16.03 -10.84 10.59
CA GLU A 162 17.08 -10.23 11.42
C GLU A 162 17.15 -8.71 11.18
N SER A 163 17.07 -8.29 9.91
CA SER A 163 17.06 -6.86 9.56
C SER A 163 15.77 -6.17 9.99
N MET A 164 14.62 -6.81 9.84
CA MET A 164 13.31 -6.28 10.24
C MET A 164 13.14 -6.13 11.75
N LYS A 165 13.85 -6.90 12.57
CA LYS A 165 13.76 -6.91 14.03
C LYS A 165 12.30 -6.91 14.53
N PRO A 166 11.50 -7.93 14.16
CA PRO A 166 10.09 -7.94 14.48
C PRO A 166 9.83 -8.04 15.98
N GLU A 167 8.83 -7.31 16.44
CA GLU A 167 8.39 -7.27 17.83
C GLU A 167 6.92 -7.68 17.93
N LEU A 168 6.62 -8.71 18.72
CA LEU A 168 5.27 -9.13 19.04
C LEU A 168 4.82 -8.45 20.35
N ILE A 169 3.70 -7.71 20.29
CA ILE A 169 3.11 -6.98 21.42
C ILE A 169 1.76 -7.61 21.73
N LYS A 170 1.63 -8.22 22.90
CA LYS A 170 0.38 -8.85 23.35
C LYS A 170 -0.52 -7.85 24.05
N VAL A 171 -1.83 -8.13 24.03
CA VAL A 171 -2.79 -7.38 24.85
C VAL A 171 -2.38 -7.43 26.32
N GLY A 172 -2.43 -6.28 27.00
CA GLY A 172 -1.92 -6.10 28.36
C GLY A 172 -0.49 -5.61 28.42
N GLU A 173 0.27 -5.70 27.32
CA GLU A 173 1.67 -5.24 27.26
C GLU A 173 1.75 -3.85 26.60
N LYS A 174 2.75 -3.06 27.01
CA LYS A 174 3.08 -1.74 26.42
C LYS A 174 1.88 -0.79 26.20
N GLY A 175 0.88 -0.89 27.08
CA GLY A 175 -0.32 -0.05 27.03
C GLY A 175 -1.39 -0.52 26.06
N LEU A 176 -1.22 -1.61 25.35
CA LEU A 176 -2.22 -2.20 24.47
C LEU A 176 -3.34 -2.84 25.30
N ARG A 177 -4.54 -2.25 25.30
CA ARG A 177 -5.69 -2.70 26.09
C ARG A 177 -6.62 -3.69 25.35
N SER A 178 -6.57 -3.68 24.03
CA SER A 178 -7.38 -4.55 23.16
C SER A 178 -6.56 -5.02 21.96
N GLY A 179 -6.83 -6.24 21.46
CA GLY A 179 -6.29 -6.77 20.23
C GLY A 179 -7.06 -6.33 18.97
N ASN A 180 -8.26 -5.75 19.13
CA ASN A 180 -9.02 -5.24 18.02
C ASN A 180 -8.56 -3.83 17.68
N VAL A 181 -7.75 -3.72 16.64
CA VAL A 181 -7.24 -2.44 16.15
C VAL A 181 -8.04 -2.01 14.94
N TRP A 182 -8.54 -0.78 14.97
CA TRP A 182 -9.31 -0.19 13.88
C TRP A 182 -8.41 0.58 12.91
N PHE A 183 -7.38 1.22 13.46
CA PHE A 183 -6.53 2.09 12.67
C PHE A 183 -5.20 2.37 13.38
N ILE A 184 -4.13 2.50 12.59
CA ILE A 184 -2.82 2.95 13.06
C ILE A 184 -2.34 4.08 12.16
N LYS A 185 -1.85 5.16 12.76
CA LYS A 185 -1.32 6.33 12.04
C LYS A 185 -0.17 6.98 12.79
N GLN A 186 0.78 7.49 12.05
CA GLN A 186 1.81 8.38 12.57
C GLN A 186 1.41 9.85 12.38
N ASP A 187 1.61 10.67 13.41
CA ASP A 187 1.41 12.12 13.31
C ASP A 187 2.67 12.84 12.81
N LYS A 188 2.54 14.14 12.53
CA LYS A 188 3.65 14.99 12.06
C LYS A 188 4.82 15.10 13.05
N ARG A 189 4.63 14.71 14.31
CA ARG A 189 5.66 14.69 15.37
C ARG A 189 6.32 13.33 15.53
N GLY A 190 5.99 12.36 14.65
CA GLY A 190 6.52 10.99 14.69
C GLY A 190 5.85 10.08 15.71
N ARG A 191 4.79 10.50 16.42
CA ARG A 191 4.08 9.66 17.39
C ARG A 191 3.15 8.71 16.65
N GLU A 192 3.13 7.47 17.10
CA GLU A 192 2.27 6.40 16.57
C GLU A 192 0.98 6.35 17.39
N TRP A 193 -0.15 6.45 16.72
CA TRP A 193 -1.49 6.41 17.30
C TRP A 193 -2.15 5.10 16.90
N ILE A 194 -2.62 4.35 17.90
CA ILE A 194 -3.32 3.08 17.71
C ILE A 194 -4.73 3.25 18.25
N LEU A 195 -5.72 3.14 17.36
CA LEU A 195 -7.13 3.17 17.72
C LEU A 195 -7.63 1.76 17.93
N THR A 196 -8.18 1.49 19.12
CA THR A 196 -8.73 0.20 19.51
C THR A 196 -10.20 0.32 19.93
N ASP A 197 -10.89 -0.80 20.12
CA ASP A 197 -12.28 -0.86 20.56
C ASP A 197 -12.47 -0.64 22.09
N LYS A 198 -11.38 -0.51 22.87
CA LYS A 198 -11.39 -0.30 24.33
C LYS A 198 -10.31 0.68 24.77
#